data_9dddbde5b7a667bd3fd3daff00490cfb
#
_entry.id   9dddbde5b7a667bd3fd3daff00490cfb
#
_cell.length_a   1.000
_cell.length_b   1.000
_cell.length_c   1.000
_cell.angle_alpha   90.00
_cell.angle_beta   90.00
_cell.angle_gamma   90.00
#
_symmetry.space_group_name_H-M   'P 1'
#
loop_
_entity.id
_entity.type
_entity.pdbx_description
1 polymer ?
#
loop_
_entity_poly.entity_id
_entity_poly.type
_entity_poly.pdbx_seq_one_letter_code
_entity_poly.pdbx_strand_id
1 'polypeptide(L)'
;MVQDSNKSVPVGTLEELEQKGYLSVTAQGHDIVVFYHEGEVHALDNRCPHMGFPLSRGSTKDGILTCDWHHARFDIKSGGCFDLWADDVPVFAVNVIGGTIFVHTERDNKRRKDEHRAYHLRRLNDAMEQNIALIIAKSVLTLDSEGVSSSDLFRKGLEYGTRYRQEGWGPGLTILTCMMNLAPYSRREDGPRALYHGLSAVASDCSGQPPRFAVSPLPDVKSSADVRTLKRWFRHFIEVRDADGAERCLVTAIRAGTEPPILADMLFSAATDHRYLDSGHVLDFTNKAFEALDIVGWDLAEQVLTSLVTLYAQATRMEERSSWRHPVDVVALLNDCFDKLPAVLEKGKQSRTTWKASKATIDVLLGDNPKAIVNVLVESLQDGAKQEELAAIVAYAAALRIAQFPITNEYSDWDTTLHTFTFANAVQQAICRLPSSKELLRAIFDVAISNYLNRFLNVPCVALPSEKEEPINNRDSESNRVNMMDRFLDTLDKRHQVNEAAKMVATCLSTQQGEKELSEILVHALLREDRSFHTIQMLEAVFRQKTELQRLQVLEDIKPISHILIAAARYLAAHTPSARAQGQTFEIAWRLHQGGKLYEEIG
;
A
#
# COMPACT_ATOMS: atom_id res chain seq x y z
N MET A 1 -47.43 -33.35 -2.30
CA MET A 1 -46.01 -33.66 -2.26
C MET A 1 -45.54 -34.10 -3.63
N VAL A 2 -45.50 -33.19 -4.57
CA VAL A 2 -44.83 -33.35 -5.88
C VAL A 2 -44.44 -31.94 -6.27
N GLN A 3 -43.16 -31.60 -6.01
CA GLN A 3 -42.48 -30.47 -6.65
C GLN A 3 -41.06 -30.43 -6.10
N ASP A 4 -40.13 -30.99 -6.87
CA ASP A 4 -38.75 -30.51 -7.04
C ASP A 4 -37.92 -31.56 -7.84
N SER A 5 -38.50 -32.12 -8.90
CA SER A 5 -37.80 -33.12 -9.73
C SER A 5 -36.76 -32.53 -10.70
N ASN A 6 -36.59 -31.20 -10.74
CA ASN A 6 -35.74 -30.56 -11.75
C ASN A 6 -34.33 -30.18 -11.24
N LYS A 7 -33.98 -30.50 -9.97
CA LYS A 7 -32.78 -30.02 -9.30
C LYS A 7 -31.88 -31.10 -8.73
N SER A 8 -32.30 -32.36 -8.81
CA SER A 8 -31.52 -33.51 -8.37
C SER A 8 -31.02 -34.33 -9.57
N VAL A 9 -29.76 -34.70 -9.55
CA VAL A 9 -29.09 -35.43 -10.62
C VAL A 9 -28.73 -36.83 -10.13
N PRO A 10 -29.12 -37.91 -10.87
CA PRO A 10 -28.70 -39.25 -10.54
C PRO A 10 -27.19 -39.41 -10.83
N VAL A 11 -26.46 -40.00 -9.87
CA VAL A 11 -25.00 -40.16 -9.95
C VAL A 11 -24.58 -41.59 -10.21
N GLY A 12 -25.39 -42.54 -9.78
CA GLY A 12 -25.17 -43.99 -9.88
C GLY A 12 -25.95 -44.75 -8.83
N THR A 13 -25.63 -46.02 -8.62
CA THR A 13 -26.27 -46.84 -7.62
C THR A 13 -25.41 -47.01 -6.37
N LEU A 14 -26.04 -47.33 -5.25
CA LEU A 14 -25.34 -47.62 -4.01
C LEU A 14 -24.40 -48.83 -4.16
N GLU A 15 -24.85 -49.87 -4.91
CA GLU A 15 -24.03 -51.04 -5.22
C GLU A 15 -22.77 -50.70 -6.01
N GLU A 16 -22.88 -49.82 -7.03
CA GLU A 16 -21.71 -49.33 -7.78
C GLU A 16 -20.76 -48.54 -6.89
N LEU A 17 -21.29 -47.71 -5.97
CA LEU A 17 -20.49 -46.92 -5.05
C LEU A 17 -19.71 -47.83 -4.07
N GLU A 18 -20.36 -48.84 -3.51
CA GLU A 18 -19.72 -49.81 -2.61
C GLU A 18 -18.63 -50.62 -3.31
N GLN A 19 -18.84 -50.98 -4.59
CA GLN A 19 -17.84 -51.73 -5.37
C GLN A 19 -16.64 -50.89 -5.78
N LYS A 20 -16.87 -49.64 -6.17
CA LYS A 20 -15.81 -48.75 -6.69
C LYS A 20 -15.12 -47.88 -5.61
N GLY A 21 -15.73 -47.73 -4.43
CA GLY A 21 -15.28 -46.87 -3.35
C GLY A 21 -15.62 -45.39 -3.56
N TYR A 22 -15.80 -44.95 -4.79
CA TYR A 22 -16.29 -43.61 -5.13
C TYR A 22 -17.01 -43.57 -6.48
N LEU A 23 -17.87 -42.57 -6.68
CA LEU A 23 -18.45 -42.21 -7.97
C LEU A 23 -18.16 -40.75 -8.27
N SER A 24 -17.94 -40.39 -9.54
CA SER A 24 -17.77 -38.99 -9.95
C SER A 24 -18.69 -38.65 -11.12
N VAL A 25 -19.27 -37.47 -11.10
CA VAL A 25 -20.18 -36.97 -12.14
C VAL A 25 -19.96 -35.47 -12.36
N THR A 26 -20.05 -35.03 -13.60
CA THR A 26 -20.15 -33.59 -13.93
C THR A 26 -21.62 -33.28 -14.18
N ALA A 27 -22.22 -32.42 -13.34
CA ALA A 27 -23.62 -32.08 -13.41
C ALA A 27 -23.81 -30.57 -13.15
N GLN A 28 -24.56 -29.89 -14.04
CA GLN A 28 -24.89 -28.46 -13.94
C GLN A 28 -23.68 -27.55 -13.68
N GLY A 29 -22.53 -27.87 -14.28
CA GLY A 29 -21.29 -27.10 -14.12
C GLY A 29 -20.49 -27.41 -12.86
N HIS A 30 -20.89 -28.43 -12.07
CA HIS A 30 -20.15 -28.93 -10.91
C HIS A 30 -19.54 -30.30 -11.21
N ASP A 31 -18.26 -30.45 -10.90
CA ASP A 31 -17.60 -31.76 -10.83
C ASP A 31 -17.81 -32.27 -9.40
N ILE A 32 -18.52 -33.37 -9.25
CA ILE A 32 -18.94 -33.90 -7.94
C ILE A 32 -18.34 -35.29 -7.74
N VAL A 33 -17.81 -35.55 -6.56
CA VAL A 33 -17.38 -36.88 -6.11
C VAL A 33 -18.23 -37.33 -4.95
N VAL A 34 -18.63 -38.60 -4.98
CA VAL A 34 -19.47 -39.24 -3.98
C VAL A 34 -18.71 -40.37 -3.32
N PHE A 35 -18.74 -40.45 -2.00
CA PHE A 35 -18.11 -41.46 -1.18
C PHE A 35 -19.15 -42.16 -0.28
N TYR A 36 -18.85 -43.41 0.09
CA TYR A 36 -19.60 -44.15 1.09
C TYR A 36 -18.77 -44.30 2.36
N HIS A 37 -19.32 -43.90 3.49
CA HIS A 37 -18.65 -44.02 4.78
C HIS A 37 -19.66 -44.26 5.90
N GLU A 38 -19.41 -45.27 6.73
CA GLU A 38 -20.23 -45.63 7.91
C GLU A 38 -21.73 -45.74 7.65
N GLY A 39 -22.13 -46.28 6.50
CA GLY A 39 -23.55 -46.47 6.15
C GLY A 39 -24.22 -45.24 5.51
N GLU A 40 -23.51 -44.14 5.34
CA GLU A 40 -23.99 -42.88 4.75
C GLU A 40 -23.27 -42.54 3.43
N VAL A 41 -23.99 -41.86 2.54
CA VAL A 41 -23.47 -41.40 1.26
C VAL A 41 -23.18 -39.90 1.38
N HIS A 42 -21.97 -39.47 1.03
CA HIS A 42 -21.52 -38.08 1.09
C HIS A 42 -21.06 -37.62 -0.29
N ALA A 43 -21.45 -36.41 -0.69
CA ALA A 43 -21.08 -35.81 -1.96
C ALA A 43 -20.35 -34.49 -1.75
N LEU A 44 -19.18 -34.34 -2.39
CA LEU A 44 -18.30 -33.15 -2.31
C LEU A 44 -17.98 -32.64 -3.72
N ASP A 45 -17.57 -31.38 -3.81
CA ASP A 45 -16.93 -30.87 -5.01
C ASP A 45 -15.65 -31.67 -5.30
N ASN A 46 -15.52 -32.18 -6.51
CA ASN A 46 -14.38 -33.04 -6.90
C ASN A 46 -13.09 -32.25 -7.10
N ARG A 47 -13.08 -30.97 -6.79
CA ARG A 47 -11.95 -30.08 -6.96
C ARG A 47 -11.34 -29.71 -5.62
N CYS A 48 -10.10 -30.14 -5.37
CA CYS A 48 -9.36 -29.75 -4.18
C CYS A 48 -9.23 -28.22 -4.11
N PRO A 49 -9.71 -27.57 -3.04
CA PRO A 49 -9.66 -26.12 -2.94
C PRO A 49 -8.25 -25.56 -2.84
N HIS A 50 -7.22 -26.38 -2.57
CA HIS A 50 -5.83 -25.92 -2.59
C HIS A 50 -5.40 -25.46 -4.00
N MET A 51 -5.38 -26.40 -4.98
CA MET A 51 -4.93 -26.12 -6.37
C MET A 51 -5.73 -26.85 -7.46
N GLY A 52 -6.98 -27.25 -7.17
CA GLY A 52 -7.89 -27.77 -8.18
C GLY A 52 -7.74 -29.24 -8.54
N PHE A 53 -6.89 -30.02 -7.86
CA PHE A 53 -6.70 -31.46 -8.15
C PHE A 53 -7.98 -32.26 -7.89
N PRO A 54 -8.32 -33.30 -8.73
CA PRO A 54 -9.51 -34.10 -8.53
C PRO A 54 -9.45 -34.90 -7.25
N LEU A 55 -10.39 -34.67 -6.33
CA LEU A 55 -10.47 -35.37 -5.06
C LEU A 55 -10.85 -36.85 -5.22
N SER A 56 -11.49 -37.23 -6.34
CA SER A 56 -11.74 -38.64 -6.73
C SER A 56 -10.47 -39.47 -6.93
N ARG A 57 -9.30 -38.82 -7.09
CA ARG A 57 -7.98 -39.48 -7.16
C ARG A 57 -7.28 -39.54 -5.80
N GLY A 58 -7.88 -38.97 -4.76
CA GLY A 58 -7.37 -39.02 -3.42
C GLY A 58 -7.66 -40.32 -2.72
N SER A 59 -7.12 -40.48 -1.52
CA SER A 59 -7.33 -41.65 -0.67
C SER A 59 -8.26 -41.33 0.49
N THR A 60 -9.10 -42.31 0.91
CA THR A 60 -10.00 -42.16 2.04
C THR A 60 -9.67 -43.15 3.14
N LYS A 61 -9.59 -42.66 4.39
CA LYS A 61 -9.38 -43.49 5.57
C LYS A 61 -10.07 -42.88 6.78
N ASP A 62 -10.87 -43.68 7.48
CA ASP A 62 -11.54 -43.27 8.73
C ASP A 62 -12.36 -41.96 8.58
N GLY A 63 -13.05 -41.75 7.44
CA GLY A 63 -13.81 -40.54 7.16
C GLY A 63 -12.96 -39.32 6.72
N ILE A 64 -11.64 -39.46 6.60
CA ILE A 64 -10.74 -38.43 6.13
C ILE A 64 -10.39 -38.67 4.66
N LEU A 65 -10.70 -37.73 3.80
CA LEU A 65 -10.29 -37.68 2.40
C LEU A 65 -8.95 -36.91 2.29
N THR A 66 -7.92 -37.56 1.74
CA THR A 66 -6.60 -36.96 1.53
C THR A 66 -6.35 -36.74 0.04
N CYS A 67 -6.08 -35.52 -0.36
CA CYS A 67 -5.72 -35.18 -1.73
C CYS A 67 -4.31 -35.73 -2.06
N ASP A 68 -4.18 -36.49 -3.15
CA ASP A 68 -2.88 -37.15 -3.49
C ASP A 68 -1.81 -36.18 -4.00
N TRP A 69 -2.18 -34.95 -4.39
CA TRP A 69 -1.17 -34.02 -4.94
C TRP A 69 -0.35 -33.34 -3.85
N HIS A 70 -1.01 -32.67 -2.87
CA HIS A 70 -0.31 -31.93 -1.81
C HIS A 70 -0.74 -32.38 -0.40
N HIS A 71 -1.50 -33.47 -0.32
CA HIS A 71 -1.93 -34.11 0.93
C HIS A 71 -2.84 -33.25 1.83
N ALA A 72 -3.62 -32.32 1.25
CA ALA A 72 -4.68 -31.63 1.98
C ALA A 72 -5.72 -32.63 2.45
N ARG A 73 -6.17 -32.54 3.72
CA ARG A 73 -7.03 -33.48 4.39
C ARG A 73 -8.39 -32.86 4.68
N PHE A 74 -9.46 -33.60 4.36
CA PHE A 74 -10.83 -33.11 4.49
C PHE A 74 -11.69 -34.13 5.19
N ASP A 75 -12.62 -33.68 6.03
CA ASP A 75 -13.70 -34.49 6.54
C ASP A 75 -14.71 -34.74 5.40
N ILE A 76 -14.94 -36.02 5.06
CA ILE A 76 -15.86 -36.41 4.00
C ILE A 76 -17.29 -35.91 4.27
N LYS A 77 -17.70 -35.82 5.52
CA LYS A 77 -19.05 -35.49 5.93
C LYS A 77 -19.38 -34.02 5.83
N SER A 78 -18.52 -33.18 6.34
CA SER A 78 -18.70 -31.72 6.39
C SER A 78 -17.96 -30.97 5.27
N GLY A 79 -16.98 -31.60 4.62
CA GLY A 79 -16.04 -30.94 3.71
C GLY A 79 -14.98 -30.11 4.42
N GLY A 80 -15.01 -30.04 5.76
CA GLY A 80 -14.07 -29.22 6.55
C GLY A 80 -12.62 -29.64 6.38
N CYS A 81 -11.73 -28.67 6.15
CA CYS A 81 -10.30 -28.91 5.97
C CYS A 81 -9.57 -28.93 7.31
N PHE A 82 -8.72 -29.95 7.52
CA PHE A 82 -7.85 -30.04 8.70
C PHE A 82 -6.56 -29.22 8.58
N ASP A 83 -6.25 -28.74 7.37
CA ASP A 83 -5.00 -28.06 7.06
C ASP A 83 -5.24 -26.57 6.84
N LEU A 84 -4.56 -25.70 7.59
CA LEU A 84 -4.76 -24.25 7.58
C LEU A 84 -4.49 -23.60 6.21
N TRP A 85 -3.68 -24.24 5.37
CA TRP A 85 -3.29 -23.75 4.05
C TRP A 85 -4.22 -24.12 2.90
N ALA A 86 -5.34 -24.84 3.18
CA ALA A 86 -6.38 -25.13 2.21
C ALA A 86 -7.75 -24.73 2.77
N ASP A 87 -8.70 -24.40 1.89
CA ASP A 87 -10.07 -24.05 2.25
C ASP A 87 -10.95 -25.32 2.40
N ASP A 88 -12.15 -25.18 2.98
CA ASP A 88 -13.12 -26.27 3.05
C ASP A 88 -13.63 -26.64 1.66
N VAL A 89 -13.93 -27.93 1.46
CA VAL A 89 -14.54 -28.45 0.23
C VAL A 89 -16.04 -28.25 0.30
N PRO A 90 -16.69 -27.69 -0.73
CA PRO A 90 -18.15 -27.61 -0.79
C PRO A 90 -18.80 -28.98 -0.79
N VAL A 91 -19.85 -29.15 0.04
CA VAL A 91 -20.65 -30.38 0.11
C VAL A 91 -22.01 -30.21 -0.57
N PHE A 92 -22.54 -31.29 -1.08
CA PHE A 92 -23.86 -31.36 -1.72
C PHE A 92 -24.81 -32.29 -0.94
N ALA A 93 -26.08 -31.91 -0.86
CA ALA A 93 -27.08 -32.76 -0.26
C ALA A 93 -27.33 -34.02 -1.11
N VAL A 94 -27.49 -35.15 -0.47
CA VAL A 94 -27.68 -36.47 -1.13
C VAL A 94 -28.95 -37.12 -0.65
N ASN A 95 -29.67 -37.77 -1.57
CA ASN A 95 -30.79 -38.68 -1.28
C ASN A 95 -30.57 -40.00 -1.99
N VAL A 96 -30.87 -41.11 -1.32
CA VAL A 96 -30.87 -42.45 -1.92
C VAL A 96 -32.31 -42.94 -2.05
N ILE A 97 -32.77 -43.17 -3.26
CA ILE A 97 -34.15 -43.60 -3.56
C ILE A 97 -34.11 -44.86 -4.42
N GLY A 98 -34.62 -45.94 -3.91
CA GLY A 98 -34.65 -47.23 -4.63
C GLY A 98 -33.26 -47.76 -5.04
N GLY A 99 -32.23 -47.47 -4.22
CA GLY A 99 -30.84 -47.85 -4.51
C GLY A 99 -30.10 -46.89 -5.45
N THR A 100 -30.76 -45.89 -6.03
CA THR A 100 -30.15 -44.87 -6.86
C THR A 100 -29.80 -43.64 -6.02
N ILE A 101 -28.56 -43.10 -6.20
CA ILE A 101 -28.02 -41.93 -5.51
C ILE A 101 -28.35 -40.68 -6.32
N PHE A 102 -29.00 -39.71 -5.67
CA PHE A 102 -29.32 -38.41 -6.24
C PHE A 102 -28.57 -37.30 -5.48
N VAL A 103 -27.90 -36.43 -6.21
CA VAL A 103 -27.20 -35.25 -5.65
C VAL A 103 -27.97 -34.00 -6.01
N HIS A 104 -28.18 -33.11 -5.03
CA HIS A 104 -28.81 -31.81 -5.21
C HIS A 104 -27.76 -30.76 -5.47
N THR A 105 -27.75 -30.21 -6.69
CA THR A 105 -26.76 -29.21 -7.15
C THR A 105 -27.15 -27.79 -6.85
N GLU A 106 -28.40 -27.48 -6.51
CA GLU A 106 -28.82 -26.15 -6.11
C GLU A 106 -28.50 -25.86 -4.65
N ARG A 107 -27.96 -24.66 -4.44
CA ARG A 107 -27.64 -24.11 -3.14
C ARG A 107 -28.63 -23.01 -2.79
N ASP A 108 -29.15 -22.97 -1.54
CA ASP A 108 -30.00 -21.87 -1.03
C ASP A 108 -29.18 -20.58 -0.91
N ASN A 109 -29.41 -19.64 -1.85
CA ASN A 109 -28.44 -18.61 -2.19
C ASN A 109 -28.32 -17.42 -1.21
N LYS A 110 -29.29 -17.15 -0.34
CA LYS A 110 -29.29 -15.89 0.43
C LYS A 110 -28.69 -16.03 1.83
N ARG A 111 -29.11 -17.01 2.59
CA ARG A 111 -28.57 -17.30 3.93
C ARG A 111 -27.11 -17.76 3.87
N ARG A 112 -26.75 -18.46 2.80
CA ARG A 112 -25.40 -18.95 2.54
C ARG A 112 -24.42 -17.87 2.10
N LYS A 113 -24.87 -16.76 1.47
CA LYS A 113 -23.98 -15.64 1.13
C LYS A 113 -23.40 -14.96 2.37
N ASP A 114 -24.22 -14.72 3.40
CA ASP A 114 -23.77 -14.09 4.63
C ASP A 114 -22.85 -15.02 5.44
N GLU A 115 -23.19 -16.32 5.48
CA GLU A 115 -22.35 -17.35 6.12
C GLU A 115 -21.01 -17.52 5.37
N HIS A 116 -21.03 -17.51 4.05
CA HIS A 116 -19.84 -17.61 3.20
C HIS A 116 -18.95 -16.38 3.33
N ARG A 117 -19.54 -15.18 3.32
CA ARG A 117 -18.81 -13.93 3.59
C ARG A 117 -18.17 -13.94 4.99
N ALA A 118 -18.92 -14.35 6.01
CA ALA A 118 -18.42 -14.45 7.38
C ALA A 118 -17.29 -15.49 7.49
N TYR A 119 -17.38 -16.59 6.77
CA TYR A 119 -16.32 -17.59 6.65
C TYR A 119 -15.06 -16.99 6.06
N HIS A 120 -15.13 -16.33 4.90
CA HIS A 120 -13.95 -15.74 4.24
C HIS A 120 -13.35 -14.57 5.00
N LEU A 121 -14.14 -13.79 5.77
CA LEU A 121 -13.61 -12.78 6.68
C LEU A 121 -12.81 -13.39 7.84
N ARG A 122 -13.30 -14.49 8.44
CA ARG A 122 -12.52 -15.25 9.44
C ARG A 122 -11.27 -15.83 8.81
N ARG A 123 -11.43 -16.45 7.64
CA ARG A 123 -10.35 -17.09 6.89
C ARG A 123 -9.24 -16.10 6.52
N LEU A 124 -9.60 -14.85 6.18
CA LEU A 124 -8.63 -13.77 5.95
C LEU A 124 -7.83 -13.45 7.21
N ASN A 125 -8.50 -13.34 8.38
CA ASN A 125 -7.81 -13.10 9.65
C ASN A 125 -6.85 -14.25 9.99
N ASP A 126 -7.30 -15.50 9.88
CA ASP A 126 -6.47 -16.68 10.13
C ASP A 126 -5.27 -16.73 9.18
N ALA A 127 -5.48 -16.37 7.90
CA ALA A 127 -4.42 -16.35 6.91
C ALA A 127 -3.39 -15.24 7.16
N MET A 128 -3.81 -14.07 7.66
CA MET A 128 -2.88 -13.02 8.08
C MET A 128 -2.09 -13.45 9.31
N GLU A 129 -2.73 -14.10 10.29
CA GLU A 129 -2.06 -14.61 11.50
C GLU A 129 -1.01 -15.67 11.17
N GLN A 130 -1.34 -16.58 10.25
CA GLN A 130 -0.45 -17.66 9.80
C GLN A 130 0.51 -17.21 8.67
N ASN A 131 0.38 -15.99 8.18
CA ASN A 131 1.14 -15.44 7.04
C ASN A 131 1.05 -16.33 5.78
N ILE A 132 -0.17 -16.79 5.41
CA ILE A 132 -0.42 -17.68 4.28
C ILE A 132 -0.90 -16.86 3.07
N ALA A 133 0.02 -16.40 2.23
CA ALA A 133 -0.24 -15.52 1.10
C ALA A 133 -1.32 -16.02 0.13
N LEU A 134 -1.36 -17.33 -0.19
CA LEU A 134 -2.36 -17.90 -1.10
C LEU A 134 -3.79 -17.77 -0.54
N ILE A 135 -3.98 -17.97 0.76
CA ILE A 135 -5.29 -17.84 1.40
C ILE A 135 -5.71 -16.37 1.51
N ILE A 136 -4.77 -15.46 1.77
CA ILE A 136 -5.05 -14.01 1.71
C ILE A 136 -5.57 -13.66 0.31
N ALA A 137 -4.87 -14.08 -0.76
CA ALA A 137 -5.28 -13.79 -2.14
C ALA A 137 -6.67 -14.33 -2.47
N LYS A 138 -6.96 -15.58 -2.12
CA LYS A 138 -8.28 -16.21 -2.32
C LYS A 138 -9.39 -15.50 -1.56
N SER A 139 -9.15 -15.18 -0.29
CA SER A 139 -10.13 -14.48 0.54
C SER A 139 -10.43 -13.08 -0.01
N VAL A 140 -9.41 -12.34 -0.43
CA VAL A 140 -9.58 -11.02 -1.07
C VAL A 140 -10.43 -11.13 -2.34
N LEU A 141 -10.11 -12.07 -3.24
CA LEU A 141 -10.83 -12.26 -4.49
C LEU A 141 -12.30 -12.65 -4.26
N THR A 142 -12.54 -13.56 -3.33
CA THR A 142 -13.90 -13.99 -3.00
C THR A 142 -14.71 -12.87 -2.38
N LEU A 143 -14.14 -12.15 -1.40
CA LEU A 143 -14.83 -11.05 -0.72
C LEU A 143 -15.10 -9.87 -1.66
N ASP A 144 -14.17 -9.53 -2.56
CA ASP A 144 -14.37 -8.52 -3.60
C ASP A 144 -15.52 -8.92 -4.56
N SER A 145 -15.53 -10.18 -5.03
CA SER A 145 -16.60 -10.68 -5.92
C SER A 145 -17.98 -10.72 -5.24
N GLU A 146 -18.04 -10.83 -3.93
CA GLU A 146 -19.25 -10.75 -3.12
C GLU A 146 -19.65 -9.31 -2.75
N GLY A 147 -18.89 -8.31 -3.21
CA GLY A 147 -19.17 -6.89 -3.02
C GLY A 147 -18.80 -6.35 -1.64
N VAL A 148 -17.84 -6.98 -0.95
CA VAL A 148 -17.22 -6.38 0.24
C VAL A 148 -16.32 -5.23 -0.24
N SER A 149 -16.44 -4.07 0.39
CA SER A 149 -15.68 -2.90 -0.04
C SER A 149 -14.19 -3.06 0.25
N SER A 150 -13.34 -2.50 -0.62
CA SER A 150 -11.89 -2.46 -0.38
C SER A 150 -11.55 -1.74 0.93
N SER A 151 -12.36 -0.76 1.34
CA SER A 151 -12.22 -0.04 2.62
C SER A 151 -12.46 -0.96 3.82
N ASP A 152 -13.44 -1.89 3.75
CA ASP A 152 -13.68 -2.86 4.83
C ASP A 152 -12.53 -3.85 4.98
N LEU A 153 -11.96 -4.32 3.85
CA LEU A 153 -10.82 -5.23 3.85
C LEU A 153 -9.54 -4.51 4.30
N PHE A 154 -9.35 -3.27 3.86
CA PHE A 154 -8.28 -2.41 4.33
C PHE A 154 -8.35 -2.19 5.85
N ARG A 155 -9.56 -1.94 6.38
CA ARG A 155 -9.80 -1.81 7.82
C ARG A 155 -9.35 -3.06 8.58
N LYS A 156 -9.60 -4.28 8.05
CA LYS A 156 -9.13 -5.54 8.67
C LYS A 156 -7.60 -5.60 8.76
N GLY A 157 -6.91 -5.22 7.69
CA GLY A 157 -5.44 -5.14 7.70
C GLY A 157 -4.92 -4.10 8.69
N LEU A 158 -5.58 -2.94 8.78
CA LEU A 158 -5.22 -1.87 9.71
C LEU A 158 -5.41 -2.29 11.18
N GLU A 159 -6.57 -2.88 11.52
CA GLU A 159 -6.87 -3.43 12.85
C GLU A 159 -5.85 -4.50 13.24
N TYR A 160 -5.49 -5.40 12.32
CA TYR A 160 -4.53 -6.46 12.56
C TYR A 160 -3.11 -5.90 12.76
N GLY A 161 -2.61 -5.08 11.82
CA GLY A 161 -1.25 -4.57 11.83
C GLY A 161 -0.94 -3.67 13.02
N THR A 162 -1.90 -2.83 13.45
CA THR A 162 -1.73 -1.96 14.62
C THR A 162 -1.79 -2.73 15.95
N ARG A 163 -2.40 -3.92 15.96
CA ARG A 163 -2.52 -4.76 17.16
C ARG A 163 -1.36 -5.75 17.33
N TYR A 164 -0.92 -6.39 16.26
CA TYR A 164 -0.02 -7.54 16.32
C TYR A 164 1.42 -7.23 15.90
N ARG A 165 1.82 -5.98 15.89
CA ARG A 165 3.21 -5.56 15.72
C ARG A 165 3.68 -4.81 16.96
N GLN A 166 4.55 -5.43 17.78
CA GLN A 166 5.01 -4.88 19.05
C GLN A 166 5.64 -3.49 18.91
N GLU A 167 6.42 -3.27 17.86
CA GLU A 167 7.07 -1.98 17.57
C GLU A 167 6.11 -0.89 17.07
N GLY A 168 4.85 -1.24 16.87
CA GLY A 168 3.83 -0.31 16.38
C GLY A 168 3.79 -0.17 14.86
N TRP A 169 3.54 1.04 14.35
CA TRP A 169 3.43 1.30 12.91
C TRP A 169 4.72 0.96 12.16
N GLY A 170 4.61 0.21 11.07
CA GLY A 170 5.74 -0.26 10.30
C GLY A 170 5.54 -0.20 8.79
N PRO A 171 6.51 -0.76 8.04
CA PRO A 171 6.44 -0.80 6.58
C PRO A 171 5.17 -1.47 6.05
N GLY A 172 4.70 -2.56 6.67
CA GLY A 172 3.50 -3.29 6.22
C GLY A 172 2.24 -2.42 6.19
N LEU A 173 1.98 -1.65 7.25
CA LEU A 173 0.84 -0.72 7.31
C LEU A 173 1.00 0.45 6.32
N THR A 174 2.21 0.93 6.13
CA THR A 174 2.50 1.97 5.14
C THR A 174 2.27 1.46 3.71
N ILE A 175 2.73 0.24 3.38
CA ILE A 175 2.46 -0.42 2.10
C ILE A 175 0.95 -0.56 1.88
N LEU A 176 0.21 -1.06 2.88
CA LEU A 176 -1.24 -1.24 2.78
C LEU A 176 -1.93 0.09 2.46
N THR A 177 -1.53 1.19 3.14
CA THR A 177 -2.08 2.53 2.88
C THR A 177 -1.71 3.05 1.50
N CYS A 178 -0.45 2.88 1.06
CA CYS A 178 -0.02 3.24 -0.29
C CYS A 178 -0.81 2.48 -1.37
N MET A 179 -1.08 1.19 -1.18
CA MET A 179 -1.87 0.39 -2.12
C MET A 179 -3.31 0.90 -2.26
N MET A 180 -3.94 1.34 -1.16
CA MET A 180 -5.25 1.99 -1.22
C MET A 180 -5.20 3.35 -1.95
N ASN A 181 -4.15 4.14 -1.73
CA ASN A 181 -3.95 5.42 -2.41
C ASN A 181 -3.66 5.25 -3.92
N LEU A 182 -3.09 4.12 -4.33
CA LEU A 182 -2.82 3.79 -5.73
C LEU A 182 -4.05 3.23 -6.48
N ALA A 183 -5.04 2.70 -5.78
CA ALA A 183 -6.22 2.08 -6.37
C ALA A 183 -6.94 2.95 -7.42
N PRO A 184 -7.13 4.28 -7.25
CA PRO A 184 -7.77 5.14 -8.26
C PRO A 184 -6.99 5.26 -9.58
N TYR A 185 -5.70 4.94 -9.57
CA TYR A 185 -4.80 5.00 -10.73
C TYR A 185 -4.58 3.64 -11.39
N SER A 186 -5.13 2.57 -10.82
CA SER A 186 -5.01 1.21 -11.32
C SER A 186 -6.15 0.84 -12.27
N ARG A 187 -5.93 -0.22 -13.06
CA ARG A 187 -7.02 -0.88 -13.77
C ARG A 187 -7.94 -1.57 -12.76
N ARG A 188 -9.22 -1.75 -13.12
CA ARG A 188 -10.20 -2.40 -12.23
C ARG A 188 -9.75 -3.79 -11.75
N GLU A 189 -9.11 -4.54 -12.61
CA GLU A 189 -8.61 -5.89 -12.34
C GLU A 189 -7.40 -5.91 -11.37
N ASP A 190 -6.65 -4.81 -11.30
CA ASP A 190 -5.50 -4.68 -10.41
C ASP A 190 -5.88 -4.26 -8.97
N GLY A 191 -7.11 -3.80 -8.73
CA GLY A 191 -7.59 -3.40 -7.40
C GLY A 191 -7.47 -4.49 -6.34
N PRO A 192 -8.04 -5.69 -6.54
CA PRO A 192 -7.87 -6.80 -5.61
C PRO A 192 -6.41 -7.23 -5.43
N ARG A 193 -5.59 -7.14 -6.49
CA ARG A 193 -4.15 -7.43 -6.41
C ARG A 193 -3.43 -6.43 -5.51
N ALA A 194 -3.69 -5.13 -5.63
CA ALA A 194 -3.11 -4.10 -4.78
C ALA A 194 -3.46 -4.35 -3.29
N LEU A 195 -4.73 -4.64 -3.01
CA LEU A 195 -5.17 -4.95 -1.66
C LEU A 195 -4.51 -6.23 -1.09
N TYR A 196 -4.38 -7.27 -1.92
CA TYR A 196 -3.65 -8.48 -1.55
C TYR A 196 -2.18 -8.19 -1.20
N HIS A 197 -1.47 -7.38 -2.01
CA HIS A 197 -0.09 -6.98 -1.70
C HIS A 197 0.00 -6.25 -0.36
N GLY A 198 -0.93 -5.32 -0.10
CA GLY A 198 -0.98 -4.59 1.16
C GLY A 198 -1.24 -5.48 2.37
N LEU A 199 -2.23 -6.37 2.31
CA LEU A 199 -2.57 -7.29 3.40
C LEU A 199 -1.45 -8.32 3.64
N SER A 200 -0.82 -8.83 2.58
CA SER A 200 0.33 -9.74 2.69
C SER A 200 1.53 -9.05 3.33
N ALA A 201 1.76 -7.77 3.02
CA ALA A 201 2.82 -6.98 3.65
C ALA A 201 2.57 -6.81 5.16
N VAL A 202 1.33 -6.53 5.57
CA VAL A 202 0.94 -6.45 6.99
C VAL A 202 1.13 -7.80 7.68
N ALA A 203 0.66 -8.89 7.06
CA ALA A 203 0.80 -10.25 7.61
C ALA A 203 2.27 -10.61 7.83
N SER A 204 3.13 -10.30 6.85
CA SER A 204 4.58 -10.54 6.94
C SER A 204 5.26 -9.69 8.02
N ASP A 205 4.90 -8.40 8.14
CA ASP A 205 5.46 -7.47 9.13
C ASP A 205 5.06 -7.83 10.58
N CYS A 206 3.89 -8.46 10.75
CA CYS A 206 3.39 -8.93 12.03
C CYS A 206 3.78 -10.37 12.38
N SER A 207 4.35 -11.12 11.43
CA SER A 207 4.61 -12.56 11.62
C SER A 207 5.55 -12.83 12.80
N GLY A 208 5.08 -13.65 13.73
CA GLY A 208 5.84 -13.98 14.95
C GLY A 208 5.94 -12.86 15.99
N GLN A 209 5.24 -11.74 15.77
CA GLN A 209 5.24 -10.61 16.71
C GLN A 209 4.14 -10.78 17.77
N PRO A 210 4.41 -10.43 19.04
CA PRO A 210 3.37 -10.39 20.06
C PRO A 210 2.44 -9.18 19.87
N PRO A 211 1.22 -9.23 20.43
CA PRO A 211 0.33 -8.08 20.41
C PRO A 211 0.89 -6.92 21.23
N ARG A 212 0.59 -5.68 20.82
CA ARG A 212 0.88 -4.49 21.59
C ARG A 212 -0.02 -4.42 22.82
N PHE A 213 0.53 -3.92 23.91
CA PHE A 213 -0.23 -3.60 25.12
C PHE A 213 -0.81 -2.19 25.01
N ALA A 214 -2.10 -2.06 25.28
CA ALA A 214 -2.75 -0.76 25.33
C ALA A 214 -2.36 -0.02 26.61
N VAL A 215 -1.96 1.24 26.48
CA VAL A 215 -1.67 2.13 27.60
C VAL A 215 -2.96 2.77 28.11
N SER A 216 -3.14 2.83 29.43
CA SER A 216 -4.32 3.49 30.01
C SER A 216 -4.16 5.02 30.03
N PRO A 217 -5.25 5.80 29.85
CA PRO A 217 -5.22 7.26 29.94
C PRO A 217 -4.84 7.72 31.37
N LEU A 218 -4.63 9.02 31.51
CA LEU A 218 -4.56 9.65 32.83
C LEU A 218 -5.91 9.53 33.56
N PRO A 219 -5.92 9.44 34.92
CA PRO A 219 -7.15 9.47 35.69
C PRO A 219 -7.98 10.74 35.38
N ASP A 220 -9.30 10.63 35.50
CA ASP A 220 -10.24 11.76 35.31
C ASP A 220 -10.07 12.52 33.98
N VAL A 221 -10.09 11.79 32.87
CA VAL A 221 -9.90 12.31 31.49
C VAL A 221 -10.66 13.61 31.20
N LYS A 222 -11.88 13.80 31.78
CA LYS A 222 -12.70 15.01 31.59
C LYS A 222 -12.23 16.22 32.40
N SER A 223 -11.43 16.01 33.44
CA SER A 223 -10.86 17.05 34.29
C SER A 223 -9.32 17.12 34.21
N SER A 224 -8.71 16.23 33.41
CA SER A 224 -7.28 16.18 33.21
C SER A 224 -6.77 17.39 32.42
N ALA A 225 -5.46 17.53 32.32
CA ALA A 225 -4.80 18.64 31.67
C ALA A 225 -5.42 19.00 30.31
N ASP A 226 -5.49 20.29 30.01
CA ASP A 226 -5.99 20.74 28.70
C ASP A 226 -5.11 20.18 27.56
N VAL A 227 -5.64 20.15 26.35
CA VAL A 227 -4.95 19.56 25.20
C VAL A 227 -3.61 20.24 24.88
N ARG A 228 -3.44 21.54 25.21
CA ARG A 228 -2.16 22.25 25.04
C ARG A 228 -1.10 21.73 26.02
N THR A 229 -1.52 21.41 27.22
CA THR A 229 -0.66 20.77 28.22
C THR A 229 -0.29 19.36 27.81
N LEU A 230 -1.25 18.56 27.32
CA LEU A 230 -0.98 17.21 26.80
C LEU A 230 -0.02 17.24 25.59
N LYS A 231 -0.19 18.20 24.64
CA LYS A 231 0.74 18.40 23.52
C LYS A 231 2.16 18.74 24.01
N ARG A 232 2.30 19.63 25.00
CA ARG A 232 3.61 19.99 25.56
C ARG A 232 4.27 18.79 26.27
N TRP A 233 3.50 18.01 27.04
CA TRP A 233 4.01 16.82 27.71
C TRP A 233 4.39 15.72 26.71
N PHE A 234 3.57 15.48 25.69
CA PHE A 234 3.88 14.55 24.61
C PHE A 234 5.24 14.87 23.98
N ARG A 235 5.45 16.11 23.56
CA ARG A 235 6.73 16.56 23.00
C ARG A 235 7.89 16.39 23.98
N HIS A 236 7.68 16.68 25.25
CA HIS A 236 8.71 16.49 26.29
C HIS A 236 9.05 15.00 26.46
N PHE A 237 8.08 14.11 26.52
CA PHE A 237 8.33 12.68 26.62
C PHE A 237 9.03 12.11 25.38
N ILE A 238 8.69 12.58 24.18
CA ILE A 238 9.43 12.24 22.95
C ILE A 238 10.88 12.78 23.03
N GLU A 239 11.09 14.00 23.54
CA GLU A 239 12.43 14.58 23.72
C GLU A 239 13.33 13.69 24.61
N VAL A 240 12.79 13.19 25.70
CA VAL A 240 13.51 12.31 26.65
C VAL A 240 13.42 10.82 26.29
N ARG A 241 12.84 10.48 25.13
CA ARG A 241 12.70 9.11 24.61
C ARG A 241 11.84 8.18 25.48
N ASP A 242 10.86 8.74 26.20
CA ASP A 242 9.89 8.02 27.03
C ASP A 242 8.61 7.75 26.21
N ALA A 243 8.54 6.57 25.61
CA ALA A 243 7.39 6.16 24.81
C ALA A 243 6.11 6.02 25.65
N ASP A 244 6.21 5.47 26.87
CA ASP A 244 5.04 5.21 27.73
C ASP A 244 4.37 6.52 28.18
N GLY A 245 5.17 7.50 28.59
CA GLY A 245 4.68 8.83 28.95
C GLY A 245 4.04 9.54 27.78
N ALA A 246 4.65 9.46 26.60
CA ALA A 246 4.11 10.04 25.37
C ALA A 246 2.80 9.37 24.96
N GLU A 247 2.74 8.03 24.92
CA GLU A 247 1.54 7.28 24.56
C GLU A 247 0.38 7.60 25.51
N ARG A 248 0.66 7.71 26.80
CA ARG A 248 -0.34 8.07 27.81
C ARG A 248 -0.95 9.46 27.58
N CYS A 249 -0.13 10.45 27.18
CA CYS A 249 -0.64 11.78 26.79
C CYS A 249 -1.55 11.69 25.58
N LEU A 250 -1.17 10.93 24.55
CA LEU A 250 -1.92 10.78 23.31
C LEU A 250 -3.25 10.05 23.54
N VAL A 251 -3.25 8.92 24.26
CA VAL A 251 -4.48 8.20 24.65
C VAL A 251 -5.43 9.09 25.42
N THR A 252 -4.90 9.90 26.37
CA THR A 252 -5.71 10.83 27.13
C THR A 252 -6.37 11.87 26.24
N ALA A 253 -5.63 12.46 25.30
CA ALA A 253 -6.18 13.42 24.35
C ALA A 253 -7.28 12.80 23.46
N ILE A 254 -7.06 11.60 22.94
CA ILE A 254 -8.05 10.91 22.10
C ILE A 254 -9.33 10.60 22.88
N ARG A 255 -9.21 10.02 24.08
CA ARG A 255 -10.37 9.69 24.93
C ARG A 255 -11.10 10.90 25.50
N ALA A 256 -10.43 12.06 25.56
CA ALA A 256 -11.07 13.34 25.85
C ALA A 256 -11.93 13.88 24.69
N GLY A 257 -11.92 13.21 23.53
CA GLY A 257 -12.67 13.64 22.35
C GLY A 257 -11.99 14.76 21.56
N THR A 258 -10.65 14.82 21.61
CA THR A 258 -9.88 15.83 20.86
C THR A 258 -10.09 15.67 19.36
N GLU A 259 -10.40 16.77 18.67
CA GLU A 259 -10.66 16.80 17.23
C GLU A 259 -9.41 16.41 16.41
N PRO A 260 -9.61 15.75 15.25
CA PRO A 260 -8.52 15.29 14.39
C PRO A 260 -7.45 16.33 14.03
N PRO A 261 -7.76 17.59 13.70
CA PRO A 261 -6.74 18.60 13.42
C PRO A 261 -5.83 18.91 14.62
N ILE A 262 -6.37 18.81 15.83
CA ILE A 262 -5.59 19.08 17.06
C ILE A 262 -4.66 17.89 17.37
N LEU A 263 -5.12 16.65 17.14
CA LEU A 263 -4.27 15.46 17.23
C LEU A 263 -3.16 15.51 16.17
N ALA A 264 -3.48 15.95 14.96
CA ALA A 264 -2.50 16.16 13.90
C ALA A 264 -1.44 17.19 14.30
N ASP A 265 -1.86 18.34 14.85
CA ASP A 265 -0.95 19.37 15.36
C ASP A 265 -0.06 18.86 16.49
N MET A 266 -0.57 18.01 17.38
CA MET A 266 0.20 17.39 18.45
C MET A 266 1.32 16.50 17.90
N LEU A 267 1.00 15.61 16.95
CA LEU A 267 1.95 14.65 16.37
C LEU A 267 2.94 15.33 15.42
N PHE A 268 2.47 16.13 14.46
CA PHE A 268 3.35 16.79 13.51
C PHE A 268 4.29 17.81 14.17
N SER A 269 3.86 18.47 15.24
CA SER A 269 4.77 19.33 16.00
C SER A 269 5.93 18.55 16.61
N ALA A 270 5.68 17.38 17.20
CA ALA A 270 6.74 16.52 17.74
C ALA A 270 7.64 15.96 16.64
N ALA A 271 7.08 15.61 15.47
CA ALA A 271 7.84 15.13 14.32
C ALA A 271 8.80 16.16 13.75
N THR A 272 8.60 17.46 14.04
CA THR A 272 9.38 18.59 13.51
C THR A 272 10.23 19.33 14.56
N ASP A 273 10.25 18.84 15.80
CA ASP A 273 11.13 19.39 16.85
C ASP A 273 12.61 19.14 16.54
N HIS A 274 12.90 18.00 15.95
CA HIS A 274 14.21 17.63 15.42
C HIS A 274 14.22 17.65 13.89
N ARG A 275 15.41 17.60 13.31
CA ARG A 275 15.58 17.69 11.86
C ARG A 275 15.53 16.30 11.24
N TYR A 276 14.62 16.12 10.26
CA TYR A 276 14.57 14.96 9.38
C TYR A 276 14.61 13.62 10.15
N LEU A 277 13.78 13.50 11.20
CA LEU A 277 13.72 12.34 12.09
C LEU A 277 13.65 11.03 11.31
N ASP A 278 14.58 10.12 11.62
CA ASP A 278 14.72 8.79 11.01
C ASP A 278 14.66 8.82 9.47
N SER A 279 15.44 9.73 8.87
CA SER A 279 15.45 9.96 7.42
C SER A 279 14.07 10.31 6.82
N GLY A 280 13.19 10.92 7.63
CA GLY A 280 11.85 11.35 7.24
C GLY A 280 10.74 10.37 7.56
N HIS A 281 11.03 9.13 7.97
CA HIS A 281 10.01 8.09 8.21
C HIS A 281 9.02 8.46 9.30
N VAL A 282 9.43 9.19 10.35
CA VAL A 282 8.51 9.59 11.43
C VAL A 282 7.34 10.40 10.88
N LEU A 283 7.61 11.42 10.07
CA LEU A 283 6.57 12.28 9.52
C LEU A 283 5.79 11.57 8.40
N ASP A 284 6.47 10.78 7.59
CA ASP A 284 5.86 10.01 6.52
C ASP A 284 4.87 8.95 7.05
N PHE A 285 5.27 8.14 8.03
CA PHE A 285 4.38 7.16 8.64
C PHE A 285 3.22 7.81 9.40
N THR A 286 3.47 8.96 10.04
CA THR A 286 2.40 9.74 10.66
C THR A 286 1.38 10.19 9.61
N ASN A 287 1.82 10.71 8.48
CA ASN A 287 0.94 11.09 7.40
C ASN A 287 0.12 9.88 6.90
N LYS A 288 0.75 8.72 6.69
CA LYS A 288 0.05 7.48 6.27
C LYS A 288 -0.98 7.00 7.31
N ALA A 289 -0.70 7.16 8.59
CA ALA A 289 -1.67 6.84 9.64
C ALA A 289 -2.90 7.75 9.60
N PHE A 290 -2.72 9.04 9.35
CA PHE A 290 -3.84 9.97 9.16
C PHE A 290 -4.63 9.66 7.89
N GLU A 291 -3.97 9.36 6.77
CA GLU A 291 -4.62 8.94 5.53
C GLU A 291 -5.44 7.65 5.73
N ALA A 292 -4.90 6.68 6.48
CA ALA A 292 -5.61 5.45 6.82
C ALA A 292 -6.89 5.73 7.63
N LEU A 293 -6.82 6.61 8.62
CA LEU A 293 -8.00 7.02 9.40
C LEU A 293 -9.04 7.75 8.56
N ASP A 294 -8.64 8.57 7.59
CA ASP A 294 -9.56 9.23 6.67
C ASP A 294 -10.30 8.22 5.76
N ILE A 295 -9.70 7.06 5.47
CA ILE A 295 -10.32 5.99 4.68
C ILE A 295 -11.31 5.15 5.51
N VAL A 296 -10.92 4.74 6.74
CA VAL A 296 -11.69 3.77 7.53
C VAL A 296 -12.58 4.39 8.61
N GLY A 297 -12.35 5.64 8.94
CA GLY A 297 -13.01 6.33 10.03
C GLY A 297 -12.15 6.50 11.28
N TRP A 298 -12.49 7.50 12.07
CA TRP A 298 -11.70 7.95 13.23
C TRP A 298 -11.99 7.19 14.53
N ASP A 299 -12.87 6.21 14.51
CA ASP A 299 -13.11 5.29 15.63
C ASP A 299 -11.89 4.40 15.93
N LEU A 300 -10.99 4.21 14.97
CA LEU A 300 -9.71 3.54 15.16
C LEU A 300 -8.56 4.47 15.61
N ALA A 301 -8.81 5.75 15.87
CA ALA A 301 -7.77 6.74 16.14
C ALA A 301 -6.83 6.32 17.28
N GLU A 302 -7.37 5.79 18.38
CA GLU A 302 -6.55 5.36 19.52
C GLU A 302 -5.57 4.26 19.09
N GLN A 303 -6.06 3.20 18.47
CA GLN A 303 -5.24 2.07 18.05
C GLN A 303 -4.19 2.47 17.00
N VAL A 304 -4.59 3.30 16.03
CA VAL A 304 -3.73 3.73 14.93
C VAL A 304 -2.67 4.73 15.39
N LEU A 305 -3.07 5.81 16.06
CA LEU A 305 -2.12 6.88 16.40
C LEU A 305 -1.14 6.49 17.50
N THR A 306 -1.57 5.66 18.47
CA THR A 306 -0.65 5.18 19.50
C THR A 306 0.42 4.23 18.93
N SER A 307 0.13 3.54 17.84
CA SER A 307 1.11 2.67 17.19
C SER A 307 2.33 3.42 16.61
N LEU A 308 2.25 4.75 16.48
CA LEU A 308 3.37 5.58 16.03
C LEU A 308 4.37 5.93 17.14
N VAL A 309 3.96 5.88 18.41
CA VAL A 309 4.71 6.52 19.50
C VAL A 309 6.10 5.93 19.70
N THR A 310 6.24 4.60 19.58
CA THR A 310 7.54 3.93 19.66
C THR A 310 8.51 4.45 18.59
N LEU A 311 8.03 4.63 17.35
CA LEU A 311 8.82 5.20 16.27
C LEU A 311 9.33 6.60 16.61
N TYR A 312 8.48 7.48 17.18
CA TYR A 312 8.89 8.81 17.61
C TYR A 312 9.97 8.79 18.69
N ALA A 313 9.79 7.96 19.72
CA ALA A 313 10.71 7.89 20.85
C ALA A 313 12.09 7.31 20.48
N GLN A 314 12.13 6.40 19.50
CA GLN A 314 13.34 5.72 19.07
C GLN A 314 14.03 6.35 17.87
N ALA A 315 13.40 7.35 17.23
CA ALA A 315 13.88 7.94 15.98
C ALA A 315 15.32 8.47 16.07
N THR A 316 16.07 8.25 15.01
CA THR A 316 17.37 8.87 14.81
C THR A 316 17.20 10.35 14.51
N ARG A 317 17.90 11.21 15.23
CA ARG A 317 17.95 12.66 15.01
C ARG A 317 19.05 12.97 14.00
N MET A 318 18.66 13.33 12.78
CA MET A 318 19.65 13.47 11.69
C MET A 318 20.57 14.68 11.87
N GLU A 319 20.16 15.73 12.58
CA GLU A 319 20.99 16.89 12.92
C GLU A 319 22.17 16.56 13.86
N GLU A 320 22.18 15.39 14.49
CA GLU A 320 23.29 14.89 15.29
C GLU A 320 24.39 14.26 14.42
N ARG A 321 24.10 13.97 13.13
CA ARG A 321 25.07 13.39 12.19
C ARG A 321 26.06 14.44 11.69
N SER A 322 27.30 14.02 11.47
CA SER A 322 28.40 14.88 10.97
C SER A 322 28.05 15.58 9.65
N SER A 323 27.32 14.92 8.75
CA SER A 323 26.91 15.50 7.46
C SER A 323 26.03 16.75 7.56
N TRP A 324 25.32 16.93 8.68
CA TRP A 324 24.52 18.12 8.96
C TRP A 324 25.32 19.26 9.60
N ARG A 325 26.54 18.98 10.06
CA ARG A 325 27.43 19.92 10.75
C ARG A 325 28.65 20.30 9.94
N HIS A 326 29.07 19.46 9.01
CA HIS A 326 30.32 19.64 8.26
C HIS A 326 30.14 19.33 6.77
N PRO A 327 30.81 20.03 5.85
CA PRO A 327 31.70 21.20 6.07
C PRO A 327 30.95 22.51 6.40
N VAL A 328 29.63 22.54 6.23
CA VAL A 328 28.75 23.67 6.58
C VAL A 328 27.80 23.22 7.68
N ASP A 329 27.73 23.98 8.78
CA ASP A 329 26.74 23.74 9.83
C ASP A 329 25.37 24.23 9.34
N VAL A 330 24.64 23.30 8.66
CA VAL A 330 23.30 23.60 8.15
C VAL A 330 22.25 23.67 9.26
N VAL A 331 22.52 23.08 10.42
CA VAL A 331 21.62 23.17 11.58
C VAL A 331 21.65 24.57 12.17
N ALA A 332 22.84 25.17 12.34
CA ALA A 332 22.95 26.56 12.77
C ALA A 332 22.27 27.51 11.76
N LEU A 333 22.49 27.27 10.45
CA LEU A 333 21.83 28.03 9.39
C LEU A 333 20.30 27.98 9.45
N LEU A 334 19.74 26.79 9.72
CA LEU A 334 18.30 26.59 9.85
C LEU A 334 17.75 27.27 11.11
N ASN A 335 18.43 27.15 12.26
CA ASN A 335 18.01 27.80 13.50
C ASN A 335 17.96 29.31 13.34
N ASP A 336 19.00 29.92 12.76
CA ASP A 336 19.05 31.36 12.45
C ASP A 336 17.90 31.80 11.53
N CYS A 337 17.50 30.95 10.59
CA CYS A 337 16.36 31.19 9.72
C CYS A 337 15.04 31.12 10.50
N PHE A 338 14.86 30.06 11.32
CA PHE A 338 13.61 29.83 12.05
C PHE A 338 13.26 30.95 13.03
N ASP A 339 14.27 31.56 13.66
CA ASP A 339 14.08 32.72 14.53
C ASP A 339 13.52 33.95 13.77
N LYS A 340 13.79 34.05 12.47
CA LYS A 340 13.33 35.13 11.61
C LYS A 340 11.99 34.88 10.94
N LEU A 341 11.51 33.63 10.89
CA LEU A 341 10.26 33.25 10.18
C LEU A 341 9.03 34.09 10.60
N PRO A 342 8.80 34.43 11.88
CA PRO A 342 7.65 35.26 12.24
C PRO A 342 7.62 36.61 11.50
N ALA A 343 8.75 37.29 11.40
CA ALA A 343 8.86 38.57 10.68
C ALA A 343 8.74 38.39 9.15
N VAL A 344 9.27 37.29 8.61
CA VAL A 344 9.16 36.92 7.20
C VAL A 344 7.71 36.74 6.81
N LEU A 345 6.93 35.96 7.61
CA LEU A 345 5.51 35.71 7.36
C LEU A 345 4.66 36.99 7.44
N GLU A 346 4.96 37.90 8.39
CA GLU A 346 4.25 39.18 8.47
C GLU A 346 4.50 40.05 7.23
N LYS A 347 5.72 40.05 6.69
CA LYS A 347 6.03 40.74 5.44
C LYS A 347 5.29 40.12 4.26
N GLY A 348 5.27 38.79 4.16
CA GLY A 348 4.57 38.05 3.09
C GLY A 348 3.06 38.30 3.04
N LYS A 349 2.40 38.48 4.22
CA LYS A 349 0.98 38.86 4.29
C LYS A 349 0.66 40.21 3.62
N GLN A 350 1.62 41.08 3.47
CA GLN A 350 1.48 42.41 2.83
C GLN A 350 1.62 42.32 1.31
N SER A 351 2.17 41.21 0.78
CA SER A 351 2.28 41.00 -0.66
C SER A 351 0.90 40.86 -1.31
N ARG A 352 0.71 41.57 -2.43
CA ARG A 352 -0.52 41.51 -3.23
C ARG A 352 -0.37 40.72 -4.52
N THR A 353 0.82 40.14 -4.75
CA THR A 353 1.14 39.39 -5.97
C THR A 353 0.80 37.91 -5.79
N THR A 354 0.31 37.28 -6.85
CA THR A 354 0.23 35.81 -6.91
C THR A 354 1.65 35.30 -7.14
N TRP A 355 2.19 34.60 -6.15
CA TRP A 355 3.52 34.05 -6.25
C TRP A 355 3.54 32.81 -7.15
N LYS A 356 4.62 32.68 -7.93
CA LYS A 356 4.93 31.48 -8.72
C LYS A 356 6.44 31.26 -8.73
N ALA A 357 6.83 29.99 -8.75
CA ALA A 357 8.23 29.61 -8.85
C ALA A 357 8.69 29.61 -10.31
N SER A 358 9.84 30.19 -10.55
CA SER A 358 10.53 30.16 -11.84
C SER A 358 11.50 28.97 -11.93
N LYS A 359 12.00 28.72 -13.15
CA LYS A 359 13.10 27.75 -13.33
C LYS A 359 14.32 28.12 -12.48
N ALA A 360 14.64 29.40 -12.35
CA ALA A 360 15.75 29.85 -11.50
C ALA A 360 15.58 29.48 -10.03
N THR A 361 14.36 29.53 -9.49
CA THR A 361 14.03 29.06 -8.14
C THR A 361 14.37 27.57 -7.99
N ILE A 362 13.99 26.75 -8.95
CA ILE A 362 14.29 25.30 -8.93
C ILE A 362 15.79 25.03 -9.07
N ASP A 363 16.48 25.77 -9.94
CA ASP A 363 17.93 25.63 -10.12
C ASP A 363 18.69 25.95 -8.81
N VAL A 364 18.23 26.93 -8.03
CA VAL A 364 18.79 27.22 -6.69
C VAL A 364 18.51 26.09 -5.71
N LEU A 365 17.28 25.54 -5.67
CA LEU A 365 16.93 24.41 -4.78
C LEU A 365 17.72 23.12 -5.07
N LEU A 366 18.17 22.95 -6.30
CA LEU A 366 19.04 21.83 -6.73
C LEU A 366 20.53 22.14 -6.62
N GLY A 367 20.89 23.37 -6.27
CA GLY A 367 22.26 23.87 -6.23
C GLY A 367 23.09 23.33 -5.06
N ASP A 368 24.30 23.88 -4.92
CA ASP A 368 25.32 23.45 -3.96
C ASP A 368 25.57 24.47 -2.82
N ASN A 369 24.77 25.55 -2.78
CA ASN A 369 24.91 26.59 -1.76
C ASN A 369 23.71 26.58 -0.78
N PRO A 370 23.87 26.05 0.44
CA PRO A 370 22.75 25.92 1.37
C PRO A 370 22.22 27.28 1.86
N LYS A 371 23.05 28.35 1.89
CA LYS A 371 22.59 29.70 2.23
C LYS A 371 21.69 30.27 1.14
N ALA A 372 22.04 30.06 -0.13
CA ALA A 372 21.19 30.46 -1.26
C ALA A 372 19.86 29.73 -1.24
N ILE A 373 19.86 28.43 -0.92
CA ILE A 373 18.64 27.60 -0.80
C ILE A 373 17.73 28.14 0.31
N VAL A 374 18.26 28.40 1.49
CA VAL A 374 17.47 28.99 2.59
C VAL A 374 16.94 30.37 2.22
N ASN A 375 17.77 31.22 1.59
CA ASN A 375 17.37 32.57 1.20
C ASN A 375 16.26 32.58 0.15
N VAL A 376 16.30 31.73 -0.87
CA VAL A 376 15.25 31.69 -1.90
C VAL A 376 13.90 31.29 -1.32
N LEU A 377 13.87 30.40 -0.29
CA LEU A 377 12.65 30.05 0.41
C LEU A 377 12.12 31.22 1.25
N VAL A 378 13.00 31.93 1.95
CA VAL A 378 12.65 33.12 2.73
C VAL A 378 12.11 34.25 1.83
N GLU A 379 12.77 34.52 0.71
CA GLU A 379 12.34 35.49 -0.29
C GLU A 379 10.97 35.13 -0.86
N SER A 380 10.77 33.87 -1.23
CA SER A 380 9.47 33.36 -1.70
C SER A 380 8.34 33.61 -0.69
N LEU A 381 8.59 33.36 0.60
CA LEU A 381 7.62 33.65 1.67
C LEU A 381 7.35 35.15 1.81
N GLN A 382 8.39 36.00 1.68
CA GLN A 382 8.23 37.48 1.72
C GLN A 382 7.45 38.01 0.52
N ASP A 383 7.57 37.33 -0.63
CA ASP A 383 6.86 37.66 -1.87
C ASP A 383 5.43 37.13 -1.89
N GLY A 384 5.01 36.42 -0.82
CA GLY A 384 3.63 35.98 -0.61
C GLY A 384 3.35 34.53 -0.97
N ALA A 385 4.38 33.69 -1.16
CA ALA A 385 4.21 32.24 -1.33
C ALA A 385 3.48 31.64 -0.12
N LYS A 386 2.47 30.83 -0.38
CA LYS A 386 1.81 30.05 0.67
C LYS A 386 2.66 28.82 1.03
N GLN A 387 2.51 28.33 2.26
CA GLN A 387 3.25 27.15 2.72
C GLN A 387 3.02 25.93 1.81
N GLU A 388 1.77 25.69 1.35
CA GLU A 388 1.44 24.59 0.44
C GLU A 388 2.12 24.71 -0.92
N GLU A 389 2.24 25.93 -1.45
CA GLU A 389 2.91 26.22 -2.71
C GLU A 389 4.43 25.97 -2.58
N LEU A 390 5.01 26.44 -1.48
CA LEU A 390 6.42 26.27 -1.20
C LEU A 390 6.79 24.80 -0.98
N ALA A 391 5.96 24.05 -0.24
CA ALA A 391 6.14 22.62 -0.05
C ALA A 391 6.08 21.85 -1.37
N ALA A 392 5.14 22.19 -2.26
CA ALA A 392 5.01 21.55 -3.57
C ALA A 392 6.24 21.75 -4.47
N ILE A 393 6.85 22.97 -4.48
CA ILE A 393 8.04 23.17 -5.30
C ILE A 393 9.28 22.49 -4.73
N VAL A 394 9.39 22.39 -3.40
CA VAL A 394 10.49 21.66 -2.77
C VAL A 394 10.35 20.15 -2.99
N ALA A 395 9.11 19.63 -2.94
CA ALA A 395 8.83 18.24 -3.30
C ALA A 395 9.11 17.96 -4.78
N TYR A 396 8.74 18.89 -5.67
CA TYR A 396 9.10 18.80 -7.09
C TYR A 396 10.61 18.78 -7.30
N ALA A 397 11.37 19.64 -6.62
CA ALA A 397 12.84 19.64 -6.70
C ALA A 397 13.46 18.31 -6.25
N ALA A 398 12.93 17.70 -5.19
CA ALA A 398 13.35 16.38 -4.73
C ALA A 398 13.03 15.27 -5.78
N ALA A 399 11.84 15.29 -6.39
CA ALA A 399 11.49 14.37 -7.47
C ALA A 399 12.37 14.58 -8.71
N LEU A 400 12.67 15.83 -9.06
CA LEU A 400 13.52 16.18 -10.20
C LEU A 400 14.95 15.65 -10.02
N ARG A 401 15.47 15.62 -8.79
CA ARG A 401 16.76 15.00 -8.49
C ARG A 401 16.74 13.50 -8.86
N ILE A 402 15.65 12.77 -8.54
CA ILE A 402 15.49 11.36 -8.93
C ILE A 402 15.36 11.23 -10.46
N ALA A 403 14.60 12.11 -11.11
CA ALA A 403 14.44 12.10 -12.57
C ALA A 403 15.76 12.29 -13.33
N GLN A 404 16.73 12.98 -12.73
CA GLN A 404 18.05 13.27 -13.29
C GLN A 404 19.17 12.41 -12.72
N PHE A 405 18.86 11.34 -12.01
CA PHE A 405 19.81 10.47 -11.31
C PHE A 405 20.63 9.63 -12.29
N PRO A 406 21.96 9.55 -12.18
CA PRO A 406 22.79 8.74 -13.06
C PRO A 406 22.61 7.23 -12.78
N ILE A 407 22.67 6.43 -13.83
CA ILE A 407 22.52 4.96 -13.74
C ILE A 407 23.73 4.25 -13.09
N THR A 408 24.80 4.97 -12.88
CA THR A 408 26.01 4.48 -12.20
C THR A 408 25.88 4.39 -10.70
N ASN A 409 24.85 5.00 -10.13
CA ASN A 409 24.59 4.97 -8.68
C ASN A 409 24.03 3.61 -8.27
N GLU A 410 24.36 3.21 -7.04
CA GLU A 410 23.90 1.97 -6.43
C GLU A 410 22.47 2.10 -5.89
N TYR A 411 21.84 0.97 -5.52
CA TYR A 411 20.47 0.95 -4.98
C TYR A 411 20.31 1.84 -3.74
N SER A 412 21.28 1.82 -2.82
CA SER A 412 21.27 2.64 -1.61
C SER A 412 21.27 4.14 -1.90
N ASP A 413 21.87 4.56 -3.00
CA ASP A 413 21.89 5.97 -3.42
C ASP A 413 20.51 6.41 -3.91
N TRP A 414 19.83 5.54 -4.69
CA TRP A 414 18.45 5.77 -5.12
C TRP A 414 17.51 5.88 -3.93
N ASP A 415 17.65 5.01 -2.92
CA ASP A 415 16.83 5.04 -1.71
C ASP A 415 17.12 6.29 -0.87
N THR A 416 18.37 6.76 -0.82
CA THR A 416 18.73 8.00 -0.11
C THR A 416 18.01 9.22 -0.69
N THR A 417 17.94 9.34 -2.01
CA THR A 417 17.19 10.43 -2.67
C THR A 417 15.69 10.25 -2.56
N LEU A 418 15.23 9.01 -2.57
CA LEU A 418 13.81 8.70 -2.35
C LEU A 418 13.34 9.14 -0.97
N HIS A 419 14.08 8.87 0.11
CA HIS A 419 13.70 9.31 1.46
C HIS A 419 13.44 10.82 1.51
N THR A 420 14.26 11.63 0.84
CA THR A 420 14.01 13.08 0.73
C THR A 420 12.69 13.37 0.01
N PHE A 421 12.36 12.64 -1.04
CA PHE A 421 11.13 12.85 -1.80
C PHE A 421 9.88 12.38 -1.04
N THR A 422 9.92 11.20 -0.40
CA THR A 422 8.78 10.73 0.41
C THR A 422 8.54 11.60 1.64
N PHE A 423 9.62 12.09 2.27
CA PHE A 423 9.52 13.10 3.33
C PHE A 423 8.89 14.40 2.82
N ALA A 424 9.32 14.88 1.64
CA ALA A 424 8.74 16.07 1.01
C ALA A 424 7.25 15.91 0.73
N ASN A 425 6.86 14.74 0.20
CA ASN A 425 5.45 14.39 0.00
C ASN A 425 4.67 14.43 1.32
N ALA A 426 5.20 13.83 2.37
CA ALA A 426 4.55 13.81 3.67
C ALA A 426 4.42 15.22 4.29
N VAL A 427 5.45 16.06 4.16
CA VAL A 427 5.41 17.47 4.60
C VAL A 427 4.32 18.24 3.84
N GLN A 428 4.23 18.07 2.54
CA GLN A 428 3.23 18.74 1.72
C GLN A 428 1.80 18.29 2.10
N GLN A 429 1.56 16.97 2.27
CA GLN A 429 0.26 16.44 2.71
C GLN A 429 -0.10 16.91 4.14
N ALA A 430 0.87 16.94 5.06
CA ALA A 430 0.67 17.45 6.41
C ALA A 430 0.30 18.95 6.41
N ILE A 431 0.92 19.76 5.55
CA ILE A 431 0.58 21.18 5.38
C ILE A 431 -0.82 21.34 4.79
N CYS A 432 -1.25 20.51 3.85
CA CYS A 432 -2.63 20.51 3.37
C CYS A 432 -3.63 20.26 4.51
N ARG A 433 -3.26 19.43 5.48
CA ARG A 433 -4.07 19.16 6.68
C ARG A 433 -4.02 20.30 7.70
N LEU A 434 -2.87 20.97 7.84
CA LEU A 434 -2.61 22.04 8.81
C LEU A 434 -1.92 23.26 8.14
N PRO A 435 -2.62 24.02 7.29
CA PRO A 435 -2.01 25.00 6.39
C PRO A 435 -1.36 26.23 7.11
N SER A 436 -1.62 26.40 8.39
CA SER A 436 -1.05 27.51 9.20
C SER A 436 -0.03 27.06 10.25
N SER A 437 0.40 25.79 10.22
CA SER A 437 1.37 25.26 11.17
C SER A 437 2.75 25.89 10.96
N LYS A 438 3.28 26.52 12.01
CA LYS A 438 4.64 27.07 12.00
C LYS A 438 5.70 25.96 12.09
N GLU A 439 5.36 24.89 12.75
CA GLU A 439 6.20 23.72 12.92
C GLU A 439 6.42 23.02 11.56
N LEU A 440 5.34 22.80 10.80
CA LEU A 440 5.43 22.22 9.46
C LEU A 440 6.14 23.14 8.44
N LEU A 441 6.04 24.44 8.62
CA LEU A 441 6.84 25.37 7.80
C LEU A 441 8.35 25.10 7.93
N ARG A 442 8.85 24.79 9.14
CA ARG A 442 10.26 24.42 9.34
C ARG A 442 10.63 23.16 8.56
N ALA A 443 9.73 22.18 8.49
CA ALA A 443 9.97 20.95 7.76
C ALA A 443 10.19 21.17 6.24
N ILE A 444 9.62 22.23 5.64
CA ILE A 444 9.91 22.59 4.24
C ILE A 444 11.41 22.90 4.06
N PHE A 445 12.01 23.64 4.99
CA PHE A 445 13.43 23.94 4.97
C PHE A 445 14.27 22.69 5.22
N ASP A 446 13.83 21.79 6.10
CA ASP A 446 14.47 20.50 6.33
C ASP A 446 14.50 19.65 5.05
N VAL A 447 13.41 19.61 4.26
CA VAL A 447 13.37 18.95 2.94
C VAL A 447 14.39 19.57 1.99
N ALA A 448 14.43 20.90 1.89
CA ALA A 448 15.34 21.59 0.97
C ALA A 448 16.82 21.32 1.33
N ILE A 449 17.14 21.29 2.61
CA ILE A 449 18.49 20.95 3.10
C ILE A 449 18.81 19.46 2.90
N SER A 450 17.87 18.55 3.14
CA SER A 450 18.07 17.13 2.82
C SER A 450 18.35 16.92 1.33
N ASN A 451 17.63 17.65 0.46
CA ASN A 451 17.87 17.63 -0.98
C ASN A 451 19.28 18.19 -1.33
N TYR A 452 19.73 19.23 -0.66
CA TYR A 452 21.10 19.76 -0.79
C TYR A 452 22.15 18.71 -0.37
N LEU A 453 21.94 18.00 0.72
CA LEU A 453 22.88 16.98 1.20
C LEU A 453 23.08 15.84 0.20
N ASN A 454 22.08 15.57 -0.64
CA ASN A 454 22.12 14.56 -1.70
C ASN A 454 22.72 15.04 -3.03
N ARG A 455 23.18 16.30 -3.14
CA ARG A 455 23.61 16.92 -4.40
C ARG A 455 24.70 16.17 -5.15
N PHE A 456 25.62 15.53 -4.45
CA PHE A 456 26.73 14.79 -5.07
C PHE A 456 26.27 13.51 -5.78
N LEU A 457 25.10 12.98 -5.44
CA LEU A 457 24.55 11.78 -6.08
C LEU A 457 24.05 12.06 -7.51
N ASN A 458 23.91 13.35 -7.92
CA ASN A 458 23.57 13.75 -9.28
C ASN A 458 24.78 14.20 -10.12
N VAL A 459 25.95 13.68 -9.89
CA VAL A 459 27.14 14.03 -10.66
C VAL A 459 27.64 12.80 -11.44
N PRO A 460 27.53 12.81 -12.78
CA PRO A 460 26.92 13.85 -13.64
C PRO A 460 25.39 13.81 -13.61
N CYS A 461 24.76 14.97 -13.76
CA CYS A 461 23.32 15.10 -13.91
C CYS A 461 22.86 14.58 -15.27
N VAL A 462 21.81 13.74 -15.32
CA VAL A 462 21.25 13.18 -16.55
C VAL A 462 20.23 14.15 -17.15
N ALA A 463 20.35 14.41 -18.46
CA ALA A 463 19.35 15.19 -19.18
C ALA A 463 18.02 14.44 -19.27
N LEU A 464 16.92 15.18 -19.08
CA LEU A 464 15.58 14.62 -19.26
C LEU A 464 15.27 14.42 -20.76
N PRO A 465 14.55 13.35 -21.14
CA PRO A 465 14.15 13.13 -22.52
C PRO A 465 13.18 14.22 -23.00
N SER A 466 13.31 14.61 -24.28
CA SER A 466 12.41 15.57 -24.91
C SER A 466 11.12 14.90 -25.36
N GLU A 467 9.95 15.49 -25.11
CA GLU A 467 8.66 15.05 -25.64
C GLU A 467 8.55 15.19 -27.17
N LYS A 468 9.55 15.81 -27.83
CA LYS A 468 9.57 16.06 -29.29
C LYS A 468 10.24 14.93 -30.10
N GLU A 469 10.77 13.90 -29.45
CA GLU A 469 11.33 12.77 -30.16
C GLU A 469 10.19 11.90 -30.72
N GLU A 470 10.04 11.93 -32.03
CA GLU A 470 9.10 11.30 -32.97
C GLU A 470 7.83 10.63 -32.41
N PRO A 471 6.65 11.15 -32.78
CA PRO A 471 5.40 10.44 -32.49
C PRO A 471 5.42 9.09 -33.20
N ILE A 472 5.17 8.01 -32.46
CA ILE A 472 4.92 6.69 -33.04
C ILE A 472 3.69 6.84 -33.94
N ASN A 473 3.93 6.90 -35.26
CA ASN A 473 2.88 6.95 -36.26
C ASN A 473 2.08 5.64 -36.26
N ASN A 474 1.01 5.57 -35.44
CA ASN A 474 -0.02 4.57 -35.66
C ASN A 474 -1.36 5.01 -35.03
N ARG A 475 -2.41 5.01 -35.85
CA ARG A 475 -3.75 5.56 -35.58
C ARG A 475 -4.75 4.58 -34.95
N ASP A 476 -4.36 3.40 -34.50
CA ASP A 476 -5.26 2.39 -33.92
C ASP A 476 -5.18 2.38 -32.40
N SER A 477 -6.22 2.91 -31.73
CA SER A 477 -6.16 3.28 -30.31
C SER A 477 -6.06 2.11 -29.32
N GLU A 478 -6.68 0.96 -29.58
CA GLU A 478 -6.75 -0.16 -28.61
C GLU A 478 -5.58 -1.15 -28.79
N SER A 479 -5.18 -1.45 -30.00
CA SER A 479 -4.00 -2.25 -30.33
C SER A 479 -2.70 -1.58 -29.87
N ASN A 480 -2.66 -0.24 -29.83
CA ASN A 480 -1.50 0.53 -29.39
C ASN A 480 -1.33 0.55 -27.86
N ARG A 481 -2.44 0.49 -27.09
CA ARG A 481 -2.41 0.43 -25.62
C ARG A 481 -1.80 -0.88 -25.12
N VAL A 482 -2.26 -2.01 -25.65
CA VAL A 482 -1.69 -3.33 -25.33
C VAL A 482 -0.20 -3.34 -25.70
N ASN A 483 0.15 -2.76 -26.86
CA ASN A 483 1.54 -2.69 -27.31
C ASN A 483 2.41 -1.79 -26.39
N MET A 484 1.90 -0.68 -25.84
CA MET A 484 2.68 0.20 -24.95
C MET A 484 2.92 -0.44 -23.60
N MET A 485 1.90 -1.06 -22.99
CA MET A 485 2.02 -1.83 -21.76
C MET A 485 3.08 -2.93 -21.90
N ASP A 486 2.92 -3.79 -22.92
CA ASP A 486 3.83 -4.92 -23.14
C ASP A 486 5.27 -4.44 -23.35
N ARG A 487 5.46 -3.41 -24.18
CA ARG A 487 6.80 -2.82 -24.43
C ARG A 487 7.41 -2.24 -23.17
N PHE A 488 6.62 -1.59 -22.32
CA PHE A 488 7.13 -1.05 -21.06
C PHE A 488 7.54 -2.19 -20.11
N LEU A 489 6.72 -3.23 -19.99
CA LEU A 489 7.01 -4.40 -19.18
C LEU A 489 8.26 -5.15 -19.69
N ASP A 490 8.38 -5.34 -21.03
CA ASP A 490 9.57 -5.93 -21.66
C ASP A 490 10.84 -5.11 -21.42
N THR A 491 10.69 -3.78 -21.33
CA THR A 491 11.80 -2.89 -21.00
C THR A 491 12.23 -3.09 -19.55
N LEU A 492 11.29 -3.22 -18.62
CA LEU A 492 11.57 -3.50 -17.22
C LEU A 492 12.15 -4.92 -16.99
N ASP A 493 11.87 -5.88 -17.87
CA ASP A 493 12.45 -7.23 -17.79
C ASP A 493 13.94 -7.28 -18.13
N LYS A 494 14.46 -6.20 -18.71
CA LYS A 494 15.88 -6.02 -19.00
C LYS A 494 16.52 -5.14 -17.95
N ARG A 495 17.63 -5.57 -17.37
CA ARG A 495 18.35 -4.80 -16.35
C ARG A 495 18.83 -3.44 -16.88
N HIS A 496 18.81 -2.42 -16.03
CA HIS A 496 19.40 -1.10 -16.26
C HIS A 496 18.80 -0.29 -17.43
N GLN A 497 17.54 -0.55 -17.84
CA GLN A 497 16.86 0.19 -18.91
C GLN A 497 16.24 1.52 -18.43
N VAL A 498 16.90 2.19 -17.49
CA VAL A 498 16.41 3.40 -16.80
C VAL A 498 16.12 4.54 -17.77
N ASN A 499 17.06 4.78 -18.72
CA ASN A 499 16.91 5.86 -19.69
C ASN A 499 15.84 5.53 -20.76
N GLU A 500 15.71 4.25 -21.14
CA GLU A 500 14.70 3.82 -22.09
C GLU A 500 13.29 3.94 -21.50
N ALA A 501 13.11 3.52 -20.26
CA ALA A 501 11.86 3.72 -19.53
C ALA A 501 11.46 5.21 -19.47
N ALA A 502 12.43 6.10 -19.22
CA ALA A 502 12.20 7.55 -19.24
C ALA A 502 11.73 8.08 -20.60
N LYS A 503 12.34 7.62 -21.71
CA LYS A 503 11.92 8.00 -23.06
C LYS A 503 10.51 7.51 -23.39
N MET A 504 10.17 6.28 -23.00
CA MET A 504 8.82 5.74 -23.20
C MET A 504 7.76 6.57 -22.48
N VAL A 505 8.04 7.03 -21.25
CA VAL A 505 7.16 7.94 -20.51
C VAL A 505 6.99 9.25 -21.26
N ALA A 506 8.07 9.90 -21.70
CA ALA A 506 8.00 11.15 -22.44
C ALA A 506 7.18 11.02 -23.74
N THR A 507 7.34 9.90 -24.46
CA THR A 507 6.57 9.59 -25.68
C THR A 507 5.09 9.37 -25.35
N CYS A 508 4.75 8.62 -24.31
CA CYS A 508 3.37 8.37 -23.91
C CYS A 508 2.63 9.67 -23.55
N LEU A 509 3.30 10.58 -22.83
CA LEU A 509 2.73 11.87 -22.43
C LEU A 509 2.50 12.85 -23.58
N SER A 510 3.05 12.59 -24.77
CA SER A 510 2.77 13.40 -25.97
C SER A 510 1.37 13.13 -26.57
N THR A 511 0.67 12.09 -26.12
CA THR A 511 -0.68 11.73 -26.58
C THR A 511 -1.78 12.28 -25.65
N GLN A 512 -3.00 12.51 -26.17
CA GLN A 512 -4.11 13.09 -25.40
C GLN A 512 -4.58 12.26 -24.18
N GLN A 513 -4.41 10.94 -24.22
CA GLN A 513 -4.80 10.03 -23.14
C GLN A 513 -3.60 9.46 -22.35
N GLY A 514 -2.39 9.88 -22.72
CA GLY A 514 -1.15 9.28 -22.25
C GLY A 514 -0.95 9.31 -20.74
N GLU A 515 -1.43 10.34 -20.05
CA GLU A 515 -1.26 10.45 -18.59
C GLU A 515 -2.05 9.38 -17.82
N LYS A 516 -3.31 9.12 -18.21
CA LYS A 516 -4.13 8.07 -17.57
C LYS A 516 -3.58 6.69 -17.89
N GLU A 517 -3.28 6.43 -19.15
CA GLU A 517 -2.73 5.16 -19.62
C GLU A 517 -1.39 4.86 -18.92
N LEU A 518 -0.51 5.86 -18.84
CA LEU A 518 0.77 5.73 -18.14
C LEU A 518 0.60 5.42 -16.65
N SER A 519 -0.39 6.04 -15.99
CA SER A 519 -0.68 5.74 -14.58
C SER A 519 -1.06 4.28 -14.39
N GLU A 520 -1.95 3.74 -15.24
CA GLU A 520 -2.34 2.32 -15.24
C GLU A 520 -1.14 1.39 -15.52
N ILE A 521 -0.27 1.75 -16.48
CA ILE A 521 0.96 1.00 -16.80
C ILE A 521 1.90 0.94 -15.59
N LEU A 522 2.16 2.08 -14.95
CA LEU A 522 3.09 2.16 -13.81
C LEU A 522 2.57 1.36 -12.61
N VAL A 523 1.28 1.44 -12.30
CA VAL A 523 0.69 0.65 -11.20
C VAL A 523 0.72 -0.84 -11.53
N HIS A 524 0.38 -1.24 -12.77
CA HIS A 524 0.46 -2.64 -13.16
C HIS A 524 1.89 -3.18 -13.09
N ALA A 525 2.88 -2.42 -13.56
CA ALA A 525 4.30 -2.76 -13.47
C ALA A 525 4.78 -2.88 -12.02
N LEU A 526 4.26 -2.05 -11.10
CA LEU A 526 4.52 -2.17 -9.68
C LEU A 526 3.99 -3.50 -9.13
N LEU A 527 2.73 -3.83 -9.40
CA LEU A 527 2.03 -5.00 -8.86
C LEU A 527 2.48 -6.34 -9.46
N ARG A 528 3.15 -6.32 -10.62
CA ARG A 528 3.63 -7.53 -11.28
C ARG A 528 4.76 -8.23 -10.51
N GLU A 529 5.53 -7.51 -9.72
CA GLU A 529 6.74 -7.98 -9.06
C GLU A 529 6.70 -7.77 -7.54
N ASP A 530 7.55 -8.48 -6.82
CA ASP A 530 7.75 -8.30 -5.38
C ASP A 530 8.58 -7.03 -5.17
N ARG A 531 7.90 -5.95 -4.82
CA ARG A 531 8.51 -4.64 -4.66
C ARG A 531 8.90 -4.37 -3.22
N SER A 532 10.03 -3.68 -3.09
CA SER A 532 10.42 -3.12 -1.80
C SER A 532 9.42 -2.05 -1.35
N PHE A 533 9.37 -1.83 -0.06
CA PHE A 533 8.65 -0.75 0.57
C PHE A 533 8.89 0.61 -0.12
N HIS A 534 10.16 0.94 -0.38
CA HIS A 534 10.55 2.18 -1.02
C HIS A 534 10.01 2.34 -2.44
N THR A 535 9.99 1.28 -3.24
CA THR A 535 9.45 1.32 -4.61
C THR A 535 7.95 1.63 -4.62
N ILE A 536 7.21 1.07 -3.66
CA ILE A 536 5.77 1.32 -3.50
C ILE A 536 5.53 2.77 -3.09
N GLN A 537 6.28 3.28 -2.11
CA GLN A 537 6.19 4.66 -1.68
C GLN A 537 6.56 5.66 -2.78
N MET A 538 7.58 5.35 -3.59
CA MET A 538 7.96 6.20 -4.72
C MET A 538 6.78 6.46 -5.65
N LEU A 539 6.09 5.40 -6.07
CA LEU A 539 4.99 5.55 -7.02
C LEU A 539 3.79 6.26 -6.40
N GLU A 540 3.47 5.95 -5.16
CA GLU A 540 2.39 6.62 -4.43
C GLU A 540 2.68 8.12 -4.26
N ALA A 541 3.87 8.49 -3.82
CA ALA A 541 4.26 9.88 -3.66
C ALA A 541 4.23 10.65 -4.99
N VAL A 542 4.65 10.03 -6.09
CA VAL A 542 4.55 10.64 -7.43
C VAL A 542 3.10 10.98 -7.79
N PHE A 543 2.16 10.09 -7.57
CA PHE A 543 0.76 10.36 -7.90
C PHE A 543 0.12 11.40 -6.97
N ARG A 544 0.50 11.41 -5.69
CA ARG A 544 0.09 12.48 -4.77
C ARG A 544 0.63 13.84 -5.23
N GLN A 545 1.92 13.93 -5.49
CA GLN A 545 2.54 15.18 -5.93
C GLN A 545 2.07 15.62 -7.33
N LYS A 546 1.77 14.68 -8.22
CA LYS A 546 1.12 14.99 -9.50
C LYS A 546 -0.20 15.74 -9.29
N THR A 547 -1.07 15.23 -8.43
CA THR A 547 -2.36 15.85 -8.11
C THR A 547 -2.18 17.24 -7.52
N GLU A 548 -1.23 17.42 -6.60
CA GLU A 548 -0.97 18.72 -5.98
C GLU A 548 -0.40 19.75 -6.96
N LEU A 549 0.55 19.35 -7.80
CA LEU A 549 1.11 20.25 -8.83
C LEU A 549 0.07 20.67 -9.87
N GLN A 550 -0.86 19.76 -10.23
CA GLN A 550 -2.00 20.09 -11.10
C GLN A 550 -2.97 21.06 -10.42
N ARG A 551 -3.23 20.89 -9.13
CA ARG A 551 -4.13 21.76 -8.34
C ARG A 551 -3.54 23.17 -8.15
N LEU A 552 -2.27 23.26 -7.79
CA LEU A 552 -1.63 24.51 -7.41
C LEU A 552 -1.14 25.35 -8.60
N GLN A 553 -0.69 24.72 -9.66
CA GLN A 553 -0.15 25.38 -10.88
C GLN A 553 0.91 26.46 -10.57
N VAL A 554 1.81 26.17 -9.63
CA VAL A 554 2.80 27.12 -9.08
C VAL A 554 4.07 27.25 -9.89
N LEU A 555 4.26 26.43 -10.93
CA LEU A 555 5.46 26.41 -11.77
C LEU A 555 5.15 26.99 -13.14
N GLU A 556 5.92 28.00 -13.55
CA GLU A 556 5.85 28.62 -14.88
C GLU A 556 6.90 28.02 -15.82
N ASP A 557 6.52 27.84 -17.09
CA ASP A 557 7.40 27.38 -18.17
C ASP A 557 8.12 26.05 -17.93
N ILE A 558 7.58 25.21 -17.03
CA ILE A 558 8.11 23.90 -16.67
C ILE A 558 7.00 22.86 -16.85
N LYS A 559 7.39 21.64 -17.24
CA LYS A 559 6.49 20.49 -17.33
C LYS A 559 6.62 19.56 -16.12
N PRO A 560 6.15 19.96 -14.93
CA PRO A 560 6.44 19.25 -13.69
C PRO A 560 5.83 17.84 -13.69
N ILE A 561 4.68 17.65 -14.32
CA ILE A 561 3.99 16.35 -14.38
C ILE A 561 4.81 15.32 -15.17
N SER A 562 5.35 15.73 -16.32
CA SER A 562 6.23 14.87 -17.11
C SER A 562 7.47 14.46 -16.30
N HIS A 563 8.11 15.39 -15.64
CA HIS A 563 9.34 15.15 -14.88
C HIS A 563 9.13 14.19 -13.69
N ILE A 564 8.04 14.33 -12.94
CA ILE A 564 7.79 13.43 -11.80
C ILE A 564 7.38 12.00 -12.24
N LEU A 565 6.66 11.86 -13.37
CA LEU A 565 6.35 10.55 -13.95
C LEU A 565 7.60 9.88 -14.54
N ILE A 566 8.51 10.66 -15.12
CA ILE A 566 9.85 10.18 -15.52
C ILE A 566 10.63 9.70 -14.28
N ALA A 567 10.57 10.42 -13.16
CA ALA A 567 11.22 9.98 -11.92
C ALA A 567 10.71 8.62 -11.46
N ALA A 568 9.37 8.39 -11.48
CA ALA A 568 8.77 7.11 -11.16
C ALA A 568 9.27 5.97 -12.06
N ALA A 569 9.23 6.18 -13.38
CA ALA A 569 9.64 5.15 -14.34
C ALA A 569 11.14 4.83 -14.22
N ARG A 570 11.98 5.84 -14.01
CA ARG A 570 13.43 5.66 -13.80
C ARG A 570 13.71 4.88 -12.52
N TYR A 571 13.02 5.21 -11.43
CA TYR A 571 13.17 4.50 -10.16
C TYR A 571 12.70 3.05 -10.29
N LEU A 572 11.52 2.79 -10.89
CA LEU A 572 11.04 1.44 -11.17
C LEU A 572 12.07 0.63 -12.00
N ALA A 573 12.59 1.22 -13.08
CA ALA A 573 13.53 0.55 -13.96
C ALA A 573 14.90 0.30 -13.30
N ALA A 574 15.33 1.14 -12.37
CA ALA A 574 16.56 0.94 -11.59
C ALA A 574 16.42 -0.26 -10.63
N HIS A 575 15.19 -0.58 -10.17
CA HIS A 575 14.90 -1.65 -9.23
C HIS A 575 14.24 -2.88 -9.87
N THR A 576 14.39 -3.07 -11.18
CA THR A 576 13.86 -4.22 -11.94
C THR A 576 14.96 -4.94 -12.74
N PRO A 577 14.74 -6.22 -13.08
CA PRO A 577 13.68 -7.12 -12.58
C PRO A 577 13.89 -7.55 -11.13
N SER A 578 12.80 -7.85 -10.42
CA SER A 578 12.81 -8.43 -9.08
C SER A 578 12.09 -9.78 -9.05
N ALA A 579 11.95 -10.40 -7.87
CA ALA A 579 11.15 -11.62 -7.72
C ALA A 579 9.66 -11.35 -8.05
N ARG A 580 8.91 -12.42 -8.37
CA ARG A 580 7.48 -12.36 -8.72
C ARG A 580 6.63 -13.35 -7.93
N ALA A 581 7.10 -13.75 -6.75
CA ALA A 581 6.42 -14.77 -5.96
C ALA A 581 5.01 -14.34 -5.53
N GLN A 582 4.83 -13.09 -5.10
CA GLN A 582 3.51 -12.56 -4.75
C GLN A 582 2.61 -12.46 -5.98
N GLY A 583 3.12 -11.94 -7.09
CA GLY A 583 2.38 -11.88 -8.35
C GLY A 583 1.93 -13.26 -8.84
N GLN A 584 2.80 -14.25 -8.79
CA GLN A 584 2.48 -15.65 -9.14
C GLN A 584 1.42 -16.25 -8.21
N THR A 585 1.53 -16.01 -6.90
CA THR A 585 0.54 -16.46 -5.92
C THR A 585 -0.83 -15.87 -6.20
N PHE A 586 -0.91 -14.59 -6.54
CA PHE A 586 -2.17 -13.95 -6.91
C PHE A 586 -2.75 -14.54 -8.21
N GLU A 587 -1.93 -14.77 -9.23
CA GLU A 587 -2.37 -15.39 -10.49
C GLU A 587 -2.92 -16.81 -10.27
N ILE A 588 -2.28 -17.60 -9.40
CA ILE A 588 -2.78 -18.92 -8.99
C ILE A 588 -4.16 -18.78 -8.35
N ALA A 589 -4.30 -17.87 -7.36
CA ALA A 589 -5.57 -17.62 -6.69
C ALA A 589 -6.65 -17.14 -7.67
N TRP A 590 -6.32 -16.25 -8.59
CA TRP A 590 -7.21 -15.73 -9.61
C TRP A 590 -7.72 -16.84 -10.56
N ARG A 591 -6.83 -17.68 -11.09
CA ARG A 591 -7.21 -18.83 -11.94
C ARG A 591 -8.13 -19.80 -11.21
N LEU A 592 -7.83 -20.11 -9.95
CA LEU A 592 -8.69 -20.97 -9.12
C LEU A 592 -10.06 -20.34 -8.87
N HIS A 593 -10.11 -19.03 -8.62
CA HIS A 593 -11.34 -18.27 -8.44
C HIS A 593 -12.22 -18.29 -9.71
N GLN A 594 -11.60 -18.24 -10.90
CA GLN A 594 -12.27 -18.40 -12.20
C GLN A 594 -12.65 -19.84 -12.54
N GLY A 595 -12.41 -20.82 -11.65
CA GLY A 595 -12.72 -22.23 -11.88
C GLY A 595 -11.64 -23.01 -12.62
N GLY A 596 -10.46 -22.44 -12.85
CA GLY A 596 -9.34 -23.10 -13.52
C GLY A 596 -8.83 -24.33 -12.76
N LYS A 597 -8.25 -25.28 -13.51
CA LYS A 597 -7.65 -26.53 -13.01
C LYS A 597 -6.17 -26.53 -13.30
N LEU A 598 -5.35 -26.14 -12.34
CA LEU A 598 -3.90 -25.93 -12.54
C LEU A 598 -3.13 -27.20 -12.87
N TYR A 599 -3.62 -28.38 -12.46
CA TYR A 599 -2.96 -29.68 -12.73
C TYR A 599 -3.02 -30.10 -14.21
N GLU A 600 -3.95 -29.57 -15.00
CA GLU A 600 -4.07 -29.91 -16.44
C GLU A 600 -3.03 -29.19 -17.31
N GLU A 601 -2.41 -28.13 -16.78
CA GLU A 601 -1.42 -27.30 -17.51
C GLU A 601 0.02 -27.84 -17.34
N ILE A 602 0.24 -28.78 -16.42
CA ILE A 602 1.57 -29.30 -16.05
C ILE A 602 1.83 -30.69 -16.71
N GLY A 603 0.85 -31.21 -17.46
CA GLY A 603 0.93 -32.51 -18.14
C GLY A 603 1.50 -32.48 -19.54
#